data_9d1cbcf1db95a40f05641a880e316196
#
_entry.id   9d1cbcf1db95a40f05641a880e316196
#
_cell.length_a   1.000
_cell.length_b   1.000
_cell.length_c   1.000
_cell.angle_alpha   90.00
_cell.angle_beta   90.00
_cell.angle_gamma   90.00
#
_symmetry.space_group_name_H-M   'P 1'
#
loop_
_entity.id
_entity.type
_entity.pdbx_description
1 polymer ?
#
loop_
_entity_poly.entity_id
_entity_poly.type
_entity_poly.pdbx_seq_one_letter_code
_entity_poly.pdbx_strand_id
1 'polypeptide(L)'
;MVLEDDILFNVDVDTIFAAIQELKAVGGCDVFFLGYCFVPHCTKSKFEQLGKYIFKALDNQWNPSCNHALVLTRFFIKGYMEMDDVMYRDTSNDANLMNIMMANEVSRCVPPKPFVDQDRVNLPTNNENYDDGKGLRCTFESKI
;
A
#
# COMPACT_ATOMS: atom_id res chain seq x y z
N MET A 1 -0.17 4.23 -11.29
CA MET A 1 0.80 4.00 -10.20
C MET A 1 1.25 5.37 -9.70
N VAL A 2 1.31 5.53 -8.39
CA VAL A 2 1.79 6.74 -7.71
C VAL A 2 3.00 6.34 -6.91
N LEU A 3 4.06 7.14 -6.95
CA LEU A 3 5.32 6.92 -6.23
C LEU A 3 5.68 8.22 -5.53
N GLU A 4 6.20 8.13 -4.31
CA GLU A 4 6.89 9.22 -3.64
C GLU A 4 8.29 9.40 -4.25
N ASP A 5 8.94 10.54 -4.01
CA ASP A 5 10.23 10.91 -4.59
C ASP A 5 11.43 10.35 -3.80
N ASP A 6 11.21 9.87 -2.59
CA ASP A 6 12.22 9.32 -1.68
C ASP A 6 12.17 7.78 -1.56
N ILE A 7 11.93 7.08 -2.66
CA ILE A 7 11.75 5.64 -2.66
C ILE A 7 13.01 4.87 -3.08
N LEU A 8 13.15 3.67 -2.49
CA LEU A 8 14.10 2.64 -2.88
C LEU A 8 13.37 1.39 -3.36
N PHE A 9 13.78 0.87 -4.51
CA PHE A 9 13.23 -0.39 -5.03
C PHE A 9 13.96 -1.59 -4.43
N ASN A 10 13.22 -2.50 -3.81
CA ASN A 10 13.71 -3.77 -3.25
C ASN A 10 13.66 -4.92 -4.24
N VAL A 11 13.06 -4.70 -5.38
CA VAL A 11 12.90 -5.67 -6.49
C VAL A 11 13.18 -4.97 -7.81
N ASP A 12 13.46 -5.76 -8.85
CA ASP A 12 13.60 -5.23 -10.20
C ASP A 12 12.24 -4.73 -10.75
N VAL A 13 12.32 -3.90 -11.76
CA VAL A 13 11.16 -3.29 -12.41
C VAL A 13 10.26 -4.33 -13.09
N ASP A 14 10.84 -5.41 -13.60
CA ASP A 14 10.09 -6.48 -14.26
C ASP A 14 9.21 -7.24 -13.26
N THR A 15 9.69 -7.43 -12.03
CA THR A 15 8.87 -7.97 -10.91
C THR A 15 7.68 -7.08 -10.62
N ILE A 16 7.84 -5.76 -10.59
CA ILE A 16 6.74 -4.81 -10.37
C ILE A 16 5.72 -4.90 -11.51
N PHE A 17 6.18 -4.91 -12.76
CA PHE A 17 5.29 -5.05 -13.91
C PHE A 17 4.56 -6.39 -13.91
N ALA A 18 5.23 -7.49 -13.58
CA ALA A 18 4.60 -8.80 -13.44
C ALA A 18 3.48 -8.79 -12.39
N ALA A 19 3.73 -8.17 -11.23
CA ALA A 19 2.71 -8.02 -10.18
C ALA A 19 1.52 -7.16 -10.62
N ILE A 20 1.76 -6.08 -11.37
CA ILE A 20 0.69 -5.24 -11.92
C ILE A 20 -0.14 -6.00 -12.97
N GLN A 21 0.50 -6.81 -13.81
CA GLN A 21 -0.23 -7.65 -14.76
C GLN A 21 -1.05 -8.73 -14.04
N GLU A 22 -0.48 -9.37 -13.01
CA GLU A 22 -1.20 -10.33 -12.19
C GLU A 22 -2.40 -9.67 -11.49
N LEU A 23 -2.22 -8.47 -10.90
CA LEU A 23 -3.29 -7.69 -10.28
C LEU A 23 -4.45 -7.46 -11.26
N LYS A 24 -4.16 -7.10 -12.50
CA LYS A 24 -5.18 -6.92 -13.55
C LYS A 24 -5.91 -8.22 -13.88
N ALA A 25 -5.19 -9.34 -13.87
CA ALA A 25 -5.75 -10.64 -14.21
C ALA A 25 -6.64 -11.21 -13.10
N VAL A 26 -6.22 -11.09 -11.83
CA VAL A 26 -6.99 -11.63 -10.69
C VAL A 26 -8.15 -10.72 -10.28
N GLY A 27 -8.00 -9.41 -10.45
CA GLY A 27 -8.99 -8.41 -10.03
C GLY A 27 -9.21 -8.36 -8.51
N GLY A 28 -10.30 -7.74 -8.10
CA GLY A 28 -10.75 -7.74 -6.69
C GLY A 28 -9.88 -6.92 -5.72
N CYS A 29 -9.10 -5.98 -6.25
CA CYS A 29 -8.25 -5.12 -5.47
C CYS A 29 -8.30 -3.69 -6.02
N ASP A 30 -8.70 -2.73 -5.19
CA ASP A 30 -8.82 -1.32 -5.58
C ASP A 30 -7.53 -0.55 -5.37
N VAL A 31 -6.80 -0.89 -4.32
CA VAL A 31 -5.51 -0.29 -3.97
C VAL A 31 -4.48 -1.39 -3.70
N PHE A 32 -3.39 -1.37 -4.46
CA PHE A 32 -2.26 -2.28 -4.26
C PHE A 32 -1.07 -1.49 -3.73
N PHE A 33 -0.70 -1.75 -2.48
CA PHE A 33 0.42 -1.12 -1.80
C PHE A 33 1.72 -1.82 -2.19
N LEU A 34 2.53 -1.22 -3.03
CA LEU A 34 3.86 -1.73 -3.37
C LEU A 34 4.87 -1.47 -2.25
N GLY A 35 4.66 -0.38 -1.50
CA GLY A 35 5.44 0.02 -0.33
C GLY A 35 4.57 0.59 0.77
N TYR A 36 4.91 0.26 2.01
CA TYR A 36 4.18 0.69 3.20
C TYR A 36 5.10 0.64 4.42
N CYS A 37 4.83 1.47 5.46
CA CYS A 37 5.66 1.53 6.66
C CYS A 37 5.30 0.48 7.67
N PHE A 38 4.28 0.76 8.43
CA PHE A 38 3.85 -0.06 9.56
C PHE A 38 2.52 -0.75 9.29
N VAL A 39 2.43 -2.02 9.67
CA VAL A 39 1.19 -2.75 9.59
C VAL A 39 0.90 -3.41 10.95
N PRO A 40 -0.08 -2.89 11.71
CA PRO A 40 -0.48 -3.55 12.92
C PRO A 40 -1.08 -4.93 12.60
N HIS A 41 -0.66 -5.94 13.36
CA HIS A 41 -1.23 -7.29 13.30
C HIS A 41 -1.14 -7.99 11.94
N CYS A 42 -0.01 -7.88 11.26
CA CYS A 42 0.20 -8.59 10.00
C CYS A 42 0.41 -10.09 10.24
N THR A 43 -0.67 -10.83 10.25
CA THR A 43 -0.63 -12.30 10.27
C THR A 43 -1.16 -12.83 8.95
N LYS A 44 -0.55 -13.90 8.43
CA LYS A 44 -0.94 -14.52 7.15
C LYS A 44 -2.43 -14.89 7.09
N SER A 45 -3.03 -15.25 8.22
CA SER A 45 -4.46 -15.56 8.33
C SER A 45 -5.41 -14.39 8.04
N LYS A 46 -4.90 -13.16 8.00
CA LYS A 46 -5.67 -11.97 7.68
C LYS A 46 -5.64 -11.61 6.19
N PHE A 47 -5.02 -12.43 5.38
CA PHE A 47 -4.88 -12.19 3.95
C PHE A 47 -5.28 -13.43 3.14
N GLU A 48 -5.95 -13.18 2.03
CA GLU A 48 -6.21 -14.15 0.98
C GLU A 48 -5.15 -14.03 -0.10
N GLN A 49 -4.49 -15.11 -0.44
CA GLN A 49 -3.55 -15.13 -1.55
C GLN A 49 -4.32 -15.29 -2.86
N LEU A 50 -4.34 -14.25 -3.68
CA LEU A 50 -4.99 -14.25 -4.98
C LEU A 50 -4.04 -14.65 -6.12
N GLY A 51 -2.74 -14.50 -5.92
CA GLY A 51 -1.71 -14.80 -6.91
C GLY A 51 -0.33 -14.93 -6.28
N LYS A 52 0.70 -15.00 -7.11
CA LYS A 52 2.10 -15.05 -6.66
C LYS A 52 2.48 -13.79 -5.90
N TYR A 53 2.03 -12.64 -6.39
CA TYR A 53 2.40 -11.32 -5.88
C TYR A 53 1.26 -10.60 -5.14
N ILE A 54 0.04 -11.14 -5.14
CA ILE A 54 -1.15 -10.44 -4.68
C ILE A 54 -1.73 -11.13 -3.45
N PHE A 55 -1.70 -10.41 -2.33
CA PHE A 55 -2.31 -10.80 -1.06
C PHE A 55 -3.35 -9.75 -0.69
N LYS A 56 -4.61 -10.13 -0.70
CA LYS A 56 -5.76 -9.27 -0.37
C LYS A 56 -6.04 -9.30 1.13
N ALA A 57 -6.16 -8.15 1.76
CA ALA A 57 -6.61 -8.05 3.13
C ALA A 57 -8.07 -8.51 3.27
N LEU A 58 -8.33 -9.39 4.24
CA LEU A 58 -9.68 -9.89 4.57
C LEU A 58 -10.43 -8.93 5.51
N ASP A 59 -9.69 -8.06 6.19
CA ASP A 59 -10.23 -7.12 7.16
C ASP A 59 -10.21 -5.70 6.55
N ASN A 60 -11.39 -5.13 6.38
CA ASN A 60 -11.55 -3.76 5.87
C ASN A 60 -11.02 -2.69 6.84
N GLN A 61 -10.72 -3.05 8.09
CA GLN A 61 -10.05 -2.18 9.05
C GLN A 61 -8.53 -2.26 8.96
N TRP A 62 -7.99 -3.25 8.22
CA TRP A 62 -6.56 -3.34 8.00
C TRP A 62 -6.08 -2.16 7.15
N ASN A 63 -5.15 -1.41 7.65
CA ASN A 63 -4.67 -0.20 7.00
C ASN A 63 -3.17 -0.02 7.26
N PRO A 64 -2.34 -0.14 6.23
CA PRO A 64 -0.92 0.16 6.35
C PRO A 64 -0.73 1.67 6.48
N SER A 65 0.19 2.10 7.31
CA SER A 65 0.63 3.49 7.32
C SER A 65 1.63 3.74 6.19
N CYS A 66 1.73 5.00 5.77
CA CYS A 66 2.56 5.49 4.66
C CYS A 66 2.13 4.93 3.28
N ASN A 67 2.21 5.79 2.29
CA ASN A 67 1.74 5.49 0.94
C ASN A 67 2.88 5.68 -0.08
N HIS A 68 4.07 5.10 0.20
CA HIS A 68 5.27 5.34 -0.62
C HIS A 68 5.10 4.98 -2.09
N ALA A 69 4.35 3.90 -2.36
CA ALA A 69 4.13 3.44 -3.70
C ALA A 69 2.81 2.70 -3.81
N LEU A 70 1.91 3.19 -4.65
CA LEU A 70 0.55 2.68 -4.82
C LEU A 70 0.21 2.41 -6.27
N VAL A 71 -0.48 1.32 -6.52
CA VAL A 71 -1.24 1.10 -7.75
C VAL A 71 -2.72 1.25 -7.43
N LEU A 72 -3.37 2.21 -8.06
CA LEU A 72 -4.78 2.55 -7.84
C LEU A 72 -5.60 2.13 -9.04
N THR A 73 -6.78 1.56 -8.83
CA THR A 73 -7.73 1.31 -9.92
C THR A 73 -8.34 2.63 -10.38
N ARG A 74 -8.80 2.65 -11.64
CA ARG A 74 -9.52 3.82 -12.18
C ARG A 74 -10.80 4.12 -11.40
N PHE A 75 -11.47 3.08 -10.91
CA PHE A 75 -12.68 3.21 -10.09
C PHE A 75 -12.38 3.95 -8.79
N PHE A 76 -11.32 3.55 -8.09
CA PHE A 76 -10.89 4.21 -6.86
C PHE A 76 -10.48 5.67 -7.11
N ILE A 77 -9.68 5.93 -8.16
CA ILE A 77 -9.26 7.30 -8.51
C ILE A 77 -10.48 8.18 -8.79
N LYS A 78 -11.47 7.68 -9.54
CA LYS A 78 -12.69 8.44 -9.85
C LYS A 78 -13.45 8.78 -8.58
N GLY A 79 -13.70 7.80 -7.70
CA GLY A 79 -14.37 8.03 -6.42
C GLY A 79 -13.61 9.03 -5.54
N TYR A 80 -12.28 8.94 -5.50
CA TYR A 80 -11.42 9.87 -4.77
C TYR A 80 -11.55 11.32 -5.28
N MET A 81 -11.58 11.52 -6.61
CA MET A 81 -11.68 12.84 -7.23
C MET A 81 -13.08 13.44 -7.13
N GLU A 82 -14.12 12.64 -6.93
CA GLU A 82 -15.50 13.09 -6.74
C GLU A 82 -15.81 13.48 -5.28
N MET A 83 -14.91 13.19 -4.34
CA MET A 83 -15.09 13.59 -2.94
C MET A 83 -14.83 15.08 -2.76
N ASP A 84 -15.75 15.72 -2.03
CA ASP A 84 -15.74 17.17 -1.84
C ASP A 84 -14.47 17.64 -1.08
N ASP A 85 -13.79 18.64 -1.62
CA ASP A 85 -12.56 19.26 -1.11
C ASP A 85 -12.62 19.67 0.37
N VAL A 86 -13.83 19.82 0.92
CA VAL A 86 -14.04 20.34 2.27
C VAL A 86 -13.57 19.38 3.36
N MET A 87 -13.60 18.08 3.12
CA MET A 87 -13.24 17.07 4.13
C MET A 87 -11.73 16.91 4.34
N TYR A 88 -10.88 17.50 3.49
CA TYR A 88 -9.47 17.12 3.38
C TYR A 88 -8.46 18.21 3.69
N ARG A 89 -8.90 19.42 4.04
CA ARG A 89 -8.02 20.59 4.18
C ARG A 89 -7.08 20.56 5.38
N ASP A 90 -7.41 19.76 6.41
CA ASP A 90 -6.72 19.83 7.71
C ASP A 90 -5.92 18.57 8.08
N THR A 91 -5.81 17.58 7.21
CA THR A 91 -5.10 16.33 7.48
C THR A 91 -4.05 16.03 6.42
N SER A 92 -3.05 15.19 6.76
CA SER A 92 -2.07 14.75 5.78
C SER A 92 -2.71 13.92 4.66
N ASN A 93 -2.11 13.92 3.47
CA ASN A 93 -2.59 13.12 2.33
C ASN A 93 -2.74 11.64 2.69
N ASP A 94 -1.82 11.10 3.49
CA ASP A 94 -1.88 9.72 3.97
C ASP A 94 -3.12 9.45 4.82
N ALA A 95 -3.39 10.32 5.79
CA ALA A 95 -4.55 10.18 6.66
C ALA A 95 -5.86 10.30 5.87
N ASN A 96 -5.91 11.20 4.90
CA ASN A 96 -7.08 11.38 4.03
C ASN A 96 -7.34 10.13 3.18
N LEU A 97 -6.31 9.62 2.51
CA LEU A 97 -6.41 8.42 1.70
C LEU A 97 -6.87 7.22 2.55
N MET A 98 -6.32 7.10 3.77
CA MET A 98 -6.71 6.08 4.72
C MET A 98 -8.18 6.17 5.13
N ASN A 99 -8.65 7.35 5.49
CA ASN A 99 -10.04 7.59 5.87
C ASN A 99 -11.01 7.24 4.73
N ILE A 100 -10.66 7.60 3.50
CA ILE A 100 -11.44 7.26 2.31
C ILE A 100 -11.50 5.75 2.11
N MET A 101 -10.37 5.06 2.22
CA MET A 101 -10.32 3.61 2.06
C MET A 101 -11.16 2.89 3.12
N MET A 102 -11.18 3.40 4.35
CA MET A 102 -11.99 2.83 5.43
C MET A 102 -13.49 3.10 5.24
N ALA A 103 -13.85 4.33 4.87
CA ALA A 103 -15.24 4.73 4.72
C ALA A 103 -15.96 4.05 3.54
N ASN A 104 -15.22 3.65 2.50
CA ASN A 104 -15.78 3.11 1.26
C ASN A 104 -15.54 1.61 1.06
N GLU A 105 -15.15 0.88 2.12
CA GLU A 105 -14.88 -0.57 2.06
C GLU A 105 -13.92 -0.98 0.92
N VAL A 106 -12.96 -0.13 0.64
CA VAL A 106 -12.01 -0.30 -0.46
C VAL A 106 -11.15 -1.55 -0.24
N SER A 107 -11.09 -2.41 -1.23
CA SER A 107 -10.27 -3.61 -1.18
C SER A 107 -8.79 -3.28 -1.33
N ARG A 108 -7.96 -3.82 -0.43
CA ARG A 108 -6.54 -3.53 -0.32
C ARG A 108 -5.71 -4.77 -0.51
N CYS A 109 -4.66 -4.62 -1.28
CA CYS A 109 -3.71 -5.69 -1.53
C CYS A 109 -2.28 -5.25 -1.26
N VAL A 110 -1.45 -6.23 -0.93
CA VAL A 110 -0.01 -6.07 -0.73
C VAL A 110 0.76 -7.18 -1.44
N PRO A 111 2.03 -6.97 -1.79
CA PRO A 111 2.91 -8.04 -2.23
C PRO A 111 3.34 -8.92 -1.04
N PRO A 112 3.96 -10.09 -1.28
CA PRO A 112 4.45 -10.98 -0.23
C PRO A 112 5.50 -10.34 0.67
N LYS A 113 6.19 -9.32 0.19
CA LYS A 113 7.08 -8.41 0.91
C LYS A 113 7.04 -7.04 0.22
N PRO A 114 7.31 -5.94 0.91
CA PRO A 114 7.35 -4.63 0.26
C PRO A 114 8.33 -4.62 -0.91
N PHE A 115 7.84 -4.17 -2.08
CA PHE A 115 8.66 -4.00 -3.28
C PHE A 115 9.39 -2.67 -3.28
N VAL A 116 8.90 -1.73 -2.46
CA VAL A 116 9.41 -0.36 -2.35
C VAL A 116 9.53 0.02 -0.89
N ASP A 117 10.60 0.67 -0.53
CA ASP A 117 10.83 1.30 0.78
C ASP A 117 11.12 2.79 0.60
N GLN A 118 11.11 3.56 1.70
CA GLN A 118 11.63 4.94 1.71
C GLN A 118 13.15 4.96 1.88
N ASP A 119 13.82 5.84 1.14
CA ASP A 119 15.25 6.13 1.32
C ASP A 119 15.48 7.09 2.51
N ARG A 120 15.40 6.53 3.70
CA ARG A 120 15.62 7.29 4.94
C ARG A 120 17.11 7.53 5.28
N VAL A 121 18.00 6.88 4.55
CA VAL A 121 19.45 7.00 4.77
C VAL A 121 20.01 8.22 4.05
N ASN A 122 19.60 8.42 2.81
CA ASN A 122 20.10 9.50 1.97
C ASN A 122 19.19 10.73 1.97
N LEU A 123 17.90 10.53 2.28
CA LEU A 123 16.89 11.60 2.33
C LEU A 123 16.25 11.63 3.72
N PRO A 124 16.83 12.36 4.69
CA PRO A 124 16.27 12.44 6.03
C PRO A 124 14.87 13.06 5.98
N THR A 125 13.92 12.32 6.50
CA THR A 125 12.53 12.80 6.60
C THR A 125 12.45 13.91 7.66
N ASN A 126 11.61 14.93 7.43
CA ASN A 126 11.33 15.99 8.41
C ASN A 126 10.58 15.48 9.66
N ASN A 127 10.35 14.19 9.78
CA ASN A 127 9.61 13.56 10.87
C ASN A 127 10.59 12.91 11.85
N GLU A 128 11.08 13.70 12.81
CA GLU A 128 12.01 13.27 13.87
C GLU A 128 11.44 12.19 14.81
N ASN A 129 10.14 11.88 14.71
CA ASN A 129 9.43 10.96 15.60
C ASN A 129 9.16 9.56 15.01
N TYR A 130 9.67 9.25 13.84
CA TYR A 130 9.51 7.92 13.26
C TYR A 130 10.63 6.99 13.74
N ASP A 131 10.22 6.01 14.55
CA ASP A 131 11.02 4.84 14.90
C ASP A 131 11.64 4.23 13.62
N ASP A 132 12.95 3.98 13.66
CA ASP A 132 13.86 3.62 12.56
C ASP A 132 13.52 2.33 11.78
N GLY A 133 12.28 2.18 11.38
CA GLY A 133 11.85 1.18 10.40
C GLY A 133 11.79 -0.26 10.90
N LYS A 134 11.87 -0.50 12.21
CA LYS A 134 11.67 -1.82 12.83
C LYS A 134 10.19 -2.20 13.00
N GLY A 135 9.26 -1.43 12.42
CA GLY A 135 7.86 -1.80 12.37
C GLY A 135 7.68 -3.15 11.69
N LEU A 136 6.82 -4.00 12.24
CA LEU A 136 6.48 -5.31 11.70
C LEU A 136 6.03 -5.17 10.25
N ARG A 137 6.91 -5.50 9.31
CA ARG A 137 6.59 -5.59 7.88
C ARG A 137 5.92 -6.92 7.61
N CYS A 138 4.85 -6.90 6.83
CA CYS A 138 4.26 -8.14 6.36
C CYS A 138 5.25 -8.86 5.45
N THR A 139 5.70 -10.02 5.85
CA THR A 139 6.41 -10.95 4.99
C THR A 139 5.60 -12.22 4.90
N PHE A 140 5.13 -12.55 3.71
CA PHE A 140 4.44 -13.80 3.45
C PHE A 140 5.39 -14.72 2.68
N GLU A 141 5.75 -15.86 3.24
CA GLU A 141 6.41 -16.89 2.45
C GLU A 141 5.42 -17.37 1.40
N SER A 142 5.74 -17.13 0.13
CA SER A 142 4.99 -17.72 -0.99
C SER A 142 5.17 -19.24 -0.89
N LYS A 143 4.10 -19.98 -0.72
CA LYS A 143 4.11 -21.40 -1.06
C LYS A 143 4.18 -21.47 -2.58
N ILE A 144 5.37 -21.77 -3.10
CA ILE A 144 5.58 -22.18 -4.49
C ILE A 144 5.10 -23.61 -4.61
#